data_a52d9c7b5b3e7ed845a63b542c1621a4
#
_entry.id   a52d9c7b5b3e7ed845a63b542c1621a4
#
_cell.length_a   1.000
_cell.length_b   1.000
_cell.length_c   1.000
_cell.angle_alpha   90.00
_cell.angle_beta   90.00
_cell.angle_gamma   90.00
#
_symmetry.space_group_name_H-M   'P 1'
#
loop_
_entity.id
_entity.type
_entity.pdbx_description
1 polymer ?
#
loop_
_entity_poly.entity_id
_entity_poly.type
_entity_poly.pdbx_seq_one_letter_code
_entity_poly.pdbx_strand_id
1 'polypeptide(L)'
;QYLQREFSKIYSGIGGNEPNSQIRLTLGDTRTIQVNIMGEVSVPGTYSLSAFSTVFHALYRAGGVNKIGSLRGIKLVRNGKTIENLDVYEFIMKGKMNDDIRLQEGDVIIVNPYESLVEIVGKVKRPMYYEMKPTETVANLLEYAGGFTGDSYKKAIRLIRKSGREHQVFNVDEMDYSVFRLDDGDLVTVDAVLDRFENKVEISGAVY
;
A
#
# COMPACT_ATOMS: atom_id res chain seq x y z
N GLN A 1 -2.62 -11.98 39.97
CA GLN A 1 -1.86 -11.72 41.22
C GLN A 1 -1.95 -10.23 41.63
N TYR A 2 -1.67 -9.23 40.79
CA TYR A 2 -1.74 -7.81 41.16
C TYR A 2 -3.14 -7.40 41.61
N LEU A 3 -4.17 -7.67 40.81
CA LEU A 3 -5.56 -7.35 41.15
C LEU A 3 -6.01 -8.08 42.41
N GLN A 4 -5.66 -9.34 42.59
CA GLN A 4 -6.01 -10.10 43.79
C GLN A 4 -5.45 -9.40 45.04
N ARG A 5 -4.21 -8.92 44.99
CA ARG A 5 -3.57 -8.20 46.10
C ARG A 5 -4.24 -6.84 46.38
N GLU A 6 -4.63 -6.09 45.35
CA GLU A 6 -5.29 -4.80 45.57
C GLU A 6 -6.73 -4.97 46.08
N PHE A 7 -7.47 -5.93 45.51
CA PHE A 7 -8.83 -6.20 45.98
C PHE A 7 -8.88 -6.87 47.38
N SER A 8 -7.85 -7.60 47.79
CA SER A 8 -7.78 -8.15 49.16
C SER A 8 -7.67 -7.08 50.26
N LYS A 9 -7.23 -5.86 49.90
CA LYS A 9 -7.22 -4.73 50.83
C LYS A 9 -8.61 -4.17 51.11
N ILE A 10 -9.56 -4.38 50.20
CA ILE A 10 -10.92 -3.82 50.24
C ILE A 10 -11.92 -4.92 50.70
N TYR A 11 -11.70 -6.15 50.24
CA TYR A 11 -12.61 -7.28 50.48
C TYR A 11 -11.90 -8.37 51.29
N SER A 12 -12.28 -8.53 52.56
CA SER A 12 -11.69 -9.50 53.47
C SER A 12 -11.82 -10.96 53.05
N GLY A 13 -12.83 -11.30 52.24
CA GLY A 13 -13.05 -12.63 51.71
C GLY A 13 -12.10 -13.07 50.58
N ILE A 14 -11.30 -12.14 50.02
CA ILE A 14 -10.36 -12.42 48.94
C ILE A 14 -8.93 -12.62 49.47
N GLY A 15 -8.64 -12.09 50.66
CA GLY A 15 -7.34 -12.17 51.31
C GLY A 15 -7.46 -12.85 52.67
N GLY A 16 -6.34 -13.41 53.16
CA GLY A 16 -6.26 -14.08 54.48
C GLY A 16 -5.94 -15.55 54.37
N ASN A 17 -5.86 -16.21 55.54
CA ASN A 17 -5.46 -17.62 55.60
C ASN A 17 -6.52 -18.60 55.07
N GLU A 18 -7.78 -18.17 54.99
CA GLU A 18 -8.89 -18.97 54.45
C GLU A 18 -9.76 -18.09 53.52
N PRO A 19 -9.35 -17.83 52.28
CA PRO A 19 -10.15 -17.03 51.34
C PRO A 19 -11.41 -17.78 50.94
N ASN A 20 -12.57 -17.16 51.17
CA ASN A 20 -13.89 -17.72 50.83
C ASN A 20 -14.47 -17.12 49.52
N SER A 21 -13.74 -16.25 48.88
CA SER A 21 -14.14 -15.58 47.61
C SER A 21 -13.02 -15.57 46.60
N GLN A 22 -13.37 -15.73 45.32
CA GLN A 22 -12.43 -15.70 44.22
C GLN A 22 -12.78 -14.56 43.26
N ILE A 23 -11.75 -13.82 42.82
CA ILE A 23 -11.91 -12.83 41.72
C ILE A 23 -11.78 -13.59 40.41
N ARG A 24 -12.81 -13.52 39.58
CA ARG A 24 -12.74 -13.91 38.17
C ARG A 24 -12.80 -12.65 37.29
N LEU A 25 -11.74 -12.39 36.61
CA LEU A 25 -11.69 -11.31 35.60
C LEU A 25 -11.97 -11.93 34.24
N THR A 26 -13.03 -11.47 33.60
CA THR A 26 -13.33 -11.82 32.21
C THR A 26 -13.30 -10.54 31.40
N LEU A 27 -12.68 -10.60 30.20
CA LEU A 27 -12.85 -9.52 29.22
C LEU A 27 -14.30 -9.58 28.73
N GLY A 28 -15.00 -8.45 28.84
CA GLY A 28 -16.31 -8.27 28.24
C GLY A 28 -16.21 -8.10 26.71
N ASP A 29 -17.35 -7.88 26.08
CA ASP A 29 -17.42 -7.60 24.65
C ASP A 29 -16.66 -6.30 24.31
N THR A 30 -16.03 -6.31 23.12
CA THR A 30 -15.33 -5.13 22.65
C THR A 30 -16.34 -4.03 22.27
N ARG A 31 -16.06 -2.81 22.74
CA ARG A 31 -16.86 -1.64 22.37
C ARG A 31 -16.90 -1.48 20.85
N THR A 32 -18.08 -1.22 20.31
CA THR A 32 -18.28 -0.86 18.91
C THR A 32 -18.19 0.66 18.76
N ILE A 33 -17.57 1.11 17.69
CA ILE A 33 -17.45 2.50 17.27
C ILE A 33 -18.09 2.69 15.90
N GLN A 34 -18.60 3.88 15.63
CA GLN A 34 -19.07 4.26 14.30
C GLN A 34 -18.05 5.18 13.63
N VAL A 35 -17.68 4.85 12.39
CA VAL A 35 -16.79 5.62 11.55
C VAL A 35 -17.42 5.87 10.19
N ASN A 36 -17.12 7.01 9.59
CA ASN A 36 -17.60 7.36 8.26
C ASN A 36 -16.49 7.15 7.24
N ILE A 37 -16.78 6.48 6.14
CA ILE A 37 -15.85 6.27 5.03
C ILE A 37 -16.43 6.93 3.79
N MET A 38 -15.68 7.87 3.22
CA MET A 38 -16.15 8.76 2.16
C MET A 38 -15.14 8.85 1.02
N GLY A 39 -15.58 9.37 -0.13
CA GLY A 39 -14.76 9.57 -1.32
C GLY A 39 -14.68 8.32 -2.17
N GLU A 40 -13.51 8.09 -2.77
CA GLU A 40 -13.29 7.09 -3.81
C GLU A 40 -13.05 5.68 -3.24
N VAL A 41 -14.05 5.16 -2.54
CA VAL A 41 -14.12 3.80 -2.02
C VAL A 41 -15.20 2.99 -2.73
N SER A 42 -15.13 1.67 -2.67
CA SER A 42 -16.10 0.80 -3.33
C SER A 42 -17.50 0.98 -2.75
N VAL A 43 -17.63 1.08 -1.43
CA VAL A 43 -18.90 1.29 -0.74
C VAL A 43 -18.74 2.38 0.31
N PRO A 44 -19.04 3.65 -0.02
CA PRO A 44 -19.01 4.74 0.97
C PRO A 44 -20.18 4.61 1.96
N GLY A 45 -19.97 5.03 3.21
CA GLY A 45 -21.01 4.98 4.23
C GLY A 45 -20.47 5.01 5.66
N THR A 46 -21.40 4.81 6.60
CA THR A 46 -21.09 4.70 8.03
C THR A 46 -20.96 3.23 8.42
N TYR A 47 -19.88 2.91 9.10
CA TYR A 47 -19.54 1.54 9.47
C TYR A 47 -19.43 1.39 11.00
N SER A 48 -20.07 0.33 11.50
CA SER A 48 -19.87 -0.12 12.89
C SER A 48 -18.71 -1.07 12.95
N LEU A 49 -17.66 -0.69 13.66
CA LEU A 49 -16.41 -1.42 13.79
C LEU A 49 -16.03 -1.64 15.25
N SER A 50 -15.17 -2.62 15.53
CA SER A 50 -14.59 -2.77 16.85
C SER A 50 -13.72 -1.56 17.20
N ALA A 51 -13.69 -1.14 18.46
CA ALA A 51 -12.79 -0.08 18.96
C ALA A 51 -11.29 -0.39 18.79
N PHE A 52 -10.94 -1.62 18.41
CA PHE A 52 -9.56 -2.01 18.06
C PHE A 52 -9.26 -1.91 16.57
N SER A 53 -10.26 -1.52 15.76
CA SER A 53 -10.09 -1.40 14.31
C SER A 53 -9.22 -0.23 13.94
N THR A 54 -8.48 -0.40 12.86
CA THR A 54 -7.59 0.59 12.27
C THR A 54 -8.17 1.10 10.95
N VAL A 55 -7.52 2.08 10.34
CA VAL A 55 -7.93 2.62 9.04
C VAL A 55 -7.97 1.53 7.97
N PHE A 56 -6.98 0.62 7.94
CA PHE A 56 -6.97 -0.48 6.97
C PHE A 56 -8.15 -1.45 7.17
N HIS A 57 -8.51 -1.77 8.42
CA HIS A 57 -9.69 -2.60 8.68
C HIS A 57 -10.97 -1.95 8.16
N ALA A 58 -11.09 -0.63 8.33
CA ALA A 58 -12.23 0.13 7.84
C ALA A 58 -12.31 0.14 6.31
N LEU A 59 -11.19 0.42 5.64
CA LEU A 59 -11.10 0.38 4.18
C LEU A 59 -11.43 -1.01 3.63
N TYR A 60 -10.92 -2.05 4.26
CA TYR A 60 -11.25 -3.42 3.88
C TYR A 60 -12.74 -3.72 4.00
N ARG A 61 -13.40 -3.25 5.06
CA ARG A 61 -14.85 -3.38 5.24
C ARG A 61 -15.66 -2.60 4.22
N ALA A 62 -15.13 -1.48 3.71
CA ALA A 62 -15.72 -0.70 2.63
C ALA A 62 -15.47 -1.29 1.23
N GLY A 63 -14.83 -2.46 1.13
CA GLY A 63 -14.50 -3.10 -0.14
C GLY A 63 -13.25 -2.51 -0.83
N GLY A 64 -12.44 -1.74 -0.11
CA GLY A 64 -11.24 -1.08 -0.63
C GLY A 64 -11.53 0.21 -1.39
N VAL A 65 -10.52 0.76 -2.02
CA VAL A 65 -10.65 1.93 -2.91
C VAL A 65 -11.25 1.50 -4.26
N ASN A 66 -11.94 2.42 -4.92
CA ASN A 66 -12.44 2.18 -6.28
C ASN A 66 -11.33 2.45 -7.33
N LYS A 67 -11.68 2.36 -8.62
CA LYS A 67 -10.71 2.48 -9.74
C LYS A 67 -10.00 3.83 -9.83
N ILE A 68 -10.59 4.88 -9.30
CA ILE A 68 -10.02 6.24 -9.31
C ILE A 68 -9.54 6.69 -7.93
N GLY A 69 -9.68 5.83 -6.91
CA GLY A 69 -9.28 6.14 -5.55
C GLY A 69 -7.78 6.03 -5.35
N SER A 70 -7.23 7.01 -4.63
CA SER A 70 -5.82 7.02 -4.25
C SER A 70 -5.54 6.02 -3.13
N LEU A 71 -4.49 5.24 -3.29
CA LEU A 71 -3.89 4.42 -2.24
C LEU A 71 -2.83 5.18 -1.43
N ARG A 72 -2.52 6.42 -1.83
CA ARG A 72 -1.42 7.21 -1.27
C ARG A 72 -1.87 8.53 -0.66
N GLY A 73 -3.16 8.85 -0.77
CA GLY A 73 -3.77 10.07 -0.27
C GLY A 73 -5.00 9.83 0.61
N ILE A 74 -4.94 8.87 1.52
CA ILE A 74 -6.04 8.54 2.42
C ILE A 74 -5.93 9.40 3.69
N LYS A 75 -6.96 10.21 3.95
CA LYS A 75 -6.98 11.13 5.10
C LYS A 75 -7.82 10.55 6.23
N LEU A 76 -7.27 10.57 7.44
CA LEU A 76 -8.01 10.35 8.67
C LEU A 76 -8.34 11.71 9.29
N VAL A 77 -9.62 11.98 9.42
CA VAL A 77 -10.13 13.25 10.02
C VAL A 77 -10.84 12.91 11.33
N ARG A 78 -10.47 13.62 12.39
CA ARG A 78 -11.03 13.50 13.73
C ARG A 78 -11.36 14.90 14.27
N ASN A 79 -12.59 15.09 14.71
CA ASN A 79 -13.07 16.40 15.22
C ASN A 79 -12.80 17.55 14.24
N GLY A 80 -13.00 17.31 12.92
CA GLY A 80 -12.79 18.28 11.86
C GLY A 80 -11.33 18.61 11.52
N LYS A 81 -10.36 17.90 12.11
CA LYS A 81 -8.93 18.06 11.82
C LYS A 81 -8.35 16.81 11.18
N THR A 82 -7.54 17.00 10.15
CA THR A 82 -6.75 15.88 9.59
C THR A 82 -5.71 15.45 10.62
N ILE A 83 -5.81 14.21 11.06
CA ILE A 83 -4.90 13.58 12.01
C ILE A 83 -3.70 13.01 11.27
N GLU A 84 -3.95 12.35 10.14
CA GLU A 84 -2.91 11.67 9.38
C GLU A 84 -3.28 11.56 7.89
N ASN A 85 -2.24 11.49 7.05
CA ASN A 85 -2.34 11.10 5.64
C ASN A 85 -1.63 9.75 5.47
N LEU A 86 -2.42 8.72 5.19
CA LEU A 86 -1.90 7.36 5.06
C LEU A 86 -1.52 7.06 3.62
N ASP A 87 -0.37 6.39 3.48
CA ASP A 87 0.14 5.87 2.21
C ASP A 87 0.19 4.33 2.30
N VAL A 88 -0.71 3.67 1.58
CA VAL A 88 -0.81 2.20 1.57
C VAL A 88 0.44 1.56 0.95
N TYR A 89 1.14 2.25 0.06
CA TYR A 89 2.40 1.76 -0.51
C TYR A 89 3.49 1.58 0.55
N GLU A 90 3.60 2.51 1.51
CA GLU A 90 4.54 2.36 2.62
C GLU A 90 4.24 1.10 3.44
N PHE A 91 2.97 0.79 3.62
CA PHE A 91 2.55 -0.43 4.30
C PHE A 91 2.82 -1.70 3.48
N ILE A 92 2.34 -1.74 2.20
CA ILE A 92 2.43 -2.95 1.36
C ILE A 92 3.86 -3.24 0.93
N MET A 93 4.64 -2.19 0.58
CA MET A 93 5.97 -2.37 0.00
C MET A 93 7.07 -2.43 1.06
N LYS A 94 6.91 -1.70 2.17
CA LYS A 94 7.95 -1.57 3.21
C LYS A 94 7.57 -2.20 4.54
N GLY A 95 6.34 -2.71 4.68
CA GLY A 95 5.85 -3.29 5.93
C GLY A 95 5.74 -2.29 7.08
N LYS A 96 5.73 -0.99 6.81
CA LYS A 96 5.61 0.03 7.83
C LYS A 96 4.17 0.14 8.29
N MET A 97 3.87 -0.38 9.48
CA MET A 97 2.56 -0.30 10.12
C MET A 97 2.38 0.93 11.03
N ASN A 98 3.40 1.80 11.12
CA ASN A 98 3.38 2.91 12.08
C ASN A 98 2.24 3.92 11.82
N ASP A 99 1.75 3.96 10.59
CA ASP A 99 0.71 4.88 10.14
C ASP A 99 -0.70 4.26 10.22
N ASP A 100 -0.82 2.98 10.61
CA ASP A 100 -2.12 2.31 10.76
C ASP A 100 -2.76 2.66 12.11
N ILE A 101 -3.35 3.84 12.18
CA ILE A 101 -3.90 4.44 13.39
C ILE A 101 -5.20 3.75 13.81
N ARG A 102 -5.35 3.52 15.11
CA ARG A 102 -6.62 3.06 15.69
C ARG A 102 -7.70 4.11 15.56
N LEU A 103 -8.86 3.66 15.11
CA LEU A 103 -10.04 4.48 14.93
C LEU A 103 -10.72 4.79 16.25
N GLN A 104 -11.40 5.94 16.27
CA GLN A 104 -12.23 6.39 17.37
C GLN A 104 -13.66 6.66 16.88
N GLU A 105 -14.57 6.78 17.83
CA GLU A 105 -15.95 7.16 17.56
C GLU A 105 -16.02 8.48 16.79
N GLY A 106 -16.75 8.50 15.67
CA GLY A 106 -16.96 9.68 14.85
C GLY A 106 -15.81 10.02 13.90
N ASP A 107 -14.78 9.18 13.78
CA ASP A 107 -13.72 9.37 12.79
C ASP A 107 -14.27 9.33 11.37
N VAL A 108 -13.65 10.13 10.49
CA VAL A 108 -13.97 10.17 9.06
C VAL A 108 -12.73 9.79 8.26
N ILE A 109 -12.85 8.77 7.43
CA ILE A 109 -11.82 8.36 6.47
C ILE A 109 -12.23 8.89 5.11
N ILE A 110 -11.34 9.66 4.48
CA ILE A 110 -11.58 10.27 3.17
C ILE A 110 -10.55 9.74 2.19
N VAL A 111 -11.01 9.12 1.13
CA VAL A 111 -10.17 8.67 0.01
C VAL A 111 -10.34 9.65 -1.14
N ASN A 112 -9.26 10.34 -1.52
CA ASN A 112 -9.26 11.24 -2.67
C ASN A 112 -9.05 10.47 -3.98
N PRO A 113 -9.34 11.03 -5.16
CA PRO A 113 -8.86 10.51 -6.43
C PRO A 113 -7.32 10.48 -6.46
N TYR A 114 -6.76 9.54 -7.25
CA TYR A 114 -5.31 9.52 -7.50
C TYR A 114 -4.86 10.78 -8.27
N GLU A 115 -3.59 11.17 -8.08
CA GLU A 115 -3.02 12.34 -8.77
C GLU A 115 -2.25 11.93 -10.03
N SER A 116 -1.52 10.83 -9.99
CA SER A 116 -0.71 10.36 -11.12
C SER A 116 -0.72 8.84 -11.17
N LEU A 117 -1.08 8.30 -12.33
CA LEU A 117 -1.12 6.87 -12.59
C LEU A 117 -0.23 6.53 -13.78
N VAL A 118 0.74 5.65 -13.57
CA VAL A 118 1.73 5.20 -14.56
C VAL A 118 1.54 3.72 -14.84
N GLU A 119 1.53 3.35 -16.11
CA GLU A 119 1.47 1.96 -16.53
C GLU A 119 2.87 1.41 -16.79
N ILE A 120 3.20 0.25 -16.24
CA ILE A 120 4.40 -0.50 -16.59
C ILE A 120 4.04 -1.85 -17.18
N VAL A 121 4.62 -2.16 -18.34
CA VAL A 121 4.38 -3.39 -19.10
C VAL A 121 5.67 -4.06 -19.50
N GLY A 122 5.57 -5.31 -20.00
CA GLY A 122 6.70 -6.07 -20.50
C GLY A 122 7.40 -6.91 -19.42
N LYS A 123 8.73 -6.91 -19.43
CA LYS A 123 9.55 -7.87 -18.68
C LYS A 123 9.86 -7.40 -17.24
N VAL A 124 8.81 -7.13 -16.50
CA VAL A 124 8.83 -6.88 -15.04
C VAL A 124 8.01 -7.95 -14.33
N LYS A 125 8.26 -8.13 -13.02
CA LYS A 125 7.58 -9.19 -12.26
C LYS A 125 6.10 -8.92 -12.03
N ARG A 126 5.69 -7.64 -11.93
CA ARG A 126 4.30 -7.22 -11.71
C ARG A 126 3.94 -6.08 -12.66
N PRO A 127 3.62 -6.39 -13.93
CA PRO A 127 3.15 -5.40 -14.88
C PRO A 127 1.73 -4.97 -14.53
N MET A 128 1.56 -3.68 -14.22
CA MET A 128 0.26 -3.09 -13.86
C MET A 128 0.36 -1.57 -13.77
N TYR A 129 -0.73 -0.93 -13.38
CA TYR A 129 -0.76 0.50 -13.06
C TYR A 129 -0.26 0.75 -11.65
N TYR A 130 0.55 1.80 -11.49
CA TYR A 130 1.07 2.26 -10.20
C TYR A 130 0.78 3.73 -10.00
N GLU A 131 0.31 4.09 -8.81
CA GLU A 131 0.16 5.48 -8.40
C GLU A 131 1.52 6.03 -7.99
N MET A 132 1.97 7.09 -8.68
CA MET A 132 3.29 7.68 -8.47
C MET A 132 3.18 9.05 -7.85
N LYS A 133 4.11 9.39 -6.94
CA LYS A 133 4.26 10.75 -6.42
C LYS A 133 5.14 11.58 -7.36
N PRO A 134 4.96 12.91 -7.42
CA PRO A 134 5.76 13.78 -8.31
C PRO A 134 7.28 13.73 -8.08
N THR A 135 7.71 13.25 -6.90
CA THR A 135 9.12 13.10 -6.54
C THR A 135 9.71 11.75 -6.90
N GLU A 136 8.87 10.79 -7.29
CA GLU A 136 9.29 9.42 -7.57
C GLU A 136 9.77 9.28 -9.02
N THR A 137 10.62 8.28 -9.21
CA THR A 137 11.37 8.07 -10.43
C THR A 137 11.09 6.69 -11.03
N VAL A 138 11.66 6.43 -12.19
CA VAL A 138 11.64 5.10 -12.83
C VAL A 138 12.17 4.01 -11.89
N ALA A 139 13.20 4.30 -11.08
CA ALA A 139 13.73 3.34 -10.11
C ALA A 139 12.68 2.93 -9.07
N ASN A 140 11.89 3.90 -8.56
CA ASN A 140 10.80 3.60 -7.63
C ASN A 140 9.69 2.77 -8.30
N LEU A 141 9.32 3.08 -9.54
CA LEU A 141 8.36 2.30 -10.30
C LEU A 141 8.81 0.84 -10.48
N LEU A 142 10.09 0.65 -10.84
CA LEU A 142 10.68 -0.70 -10.95
C LEU A 142 10.67 -1.44 -9.62
N GLU A 143 10.96 -0.76 -8.51
CA GLU A 143 10.85 -1.34 -7.16
C GLU A 143 9.42 -1.82 -6.88
N TYR A 144 8.43 -0.98 -7.16
CA TYR A 144 7.01 -1.32 -6.99
C TYR A 144 6.59 -2.49 -7.89
N ALA A 145 7.10 -2.54 -9.11
CA ALA A 145 6.88 -3.65 -10.04
C ALA A 145 7.62 -4.95 -9.64
N GLY A 146 8.38 -4.94 -8.54
CA GLY A 146 9.14 -6.09 -8.04
C GLY A 146 10.44 -6.33 -8.79
N GLY A 147 10.88 -5.40 -9.62
CA GLY A 147 12.07 -5.48 -10.45
C GLY A 147 11.86 -6.24 -11.75
N PHE A 148 12.94 -6.43 -12.45
CA PHE A 148 13.02 -7.08 -13.74
C PHE A 148 12.82 -8.60 -13.67
N THR A 149 12.31 -9.20 -14.76
CA THR A 149 12.39 -10.65 -14.97
C THR A 149 13.79 -11.07 -15.44
N GLY A 150 14.07 -12.39 -15.44
CA GLY A 150 15.38 -12.91 -15.82
C GLY A 150 15.76 -12.66 -17.29
N ASP A 151 14.76 -12.52 -18.15
CA ASP A 151 14.89 -12.33 -19.60
C ASP A 151 14.69 -10.88 -20.05
N SER A 152 14.72 -9.94 -19.12
CA SER A 152 14.54 -8.50 -19.40
C SER A 152 15.83 -7.85 -19.88
N TYR A 153 15.70 -6.89 -20.82
CA TYR A 153 16.75 -5.97 -21.19
C TYR A 153 16.82 -4.83 -20.17
N LYS A 154 17.88 -4.81 -19.33
CA LYS A 154 17.96 -3.92 -18.15
C LYS A 154 18.65 -2.59 -18.42
N LYS A 155 19.39 -2.46 -19.54
CA LYS A 155 20.24 -1.29 -19.82
C LYS A 155 19.45 -0.05 -20.25
N ALA A 156 18.24 -0.25 -20.81
CA ALA A 156 17.36 0.84 -21.18
C ALA A 156 15.90 0.38 -21.12
N ILE A 157 15.02 1.30 -20.85
CA ILE A 157 13.56 1.12 -20.94
C ILE A 157 12.98 2.18 -21.87
N ARG A 158 11.87 1.85 -22.51
CA ARG A 158 11.14 2.78 -23.35
C ARG A 158 9.98 3.37 -22.56
N LEU A 159 9.84 4.69 -22.62
CA LEU A 159 8.76 5.44 -22.00
C LEU A 159 8.02 6.22 -23.07
N ILE A 160 6.70 6.15 -23.07
CA ILE A 160 5.83 6.94 -23.92
C ILE A 160 5.04 7.90 -23.02
N ARG A 161 5.21 9.19 -23.26
CA ARG A 161 4.53 10.28 -22.55
C ARG A 161 3.60 11.02 -23.47
N LYS A 162 2.42 11.35 -22.98
CA LYS A 162 1.48 12.22 -23.70
C LYS A 162 1.88 13.67 -23.43
N SER A 163 2.19 14.42 -24.49
CA SER A 163 2.54 15.83 -24.40
C SER A 163 1.67 16.64 -25.36
N GLY A 164 0.74 17.40 -24.78
CA GLY A 164 -0.23 18.15 -25.59
C GLY A 164 -1.10 17.24 -26.47
N ARG A 165 -0.91 17.29 -27.79
CA ARG A 165 -1.64 16.45 -28.75
C ARG A 165 -0.84 15.26 -29.29
N GLU A 166 0.39 15.11 -28.86
CA GLU A 166 1.34 14.16 -29.43
C GLU A 166 1.89 13.21 -28.35
N HIS A 167 2.51 12.15 -28.82
CA HIS A 167 3.26 11.22 -27.96
C HIS A 167 4.74 11.51 -28.10
N GLN A 168 5.42 11.62 -26.96
CA GLN A 168 6.88 11.68 -26.90
C GLN A 168 7.41 10.31 -26.47
N VAL A 169 8.47 9.86 -27.13
CA VAL A 169 9.15 8.60 -26.80
C VAL A 169 10.50 8.92 -26.17
N PHE A 170 10.74 8.37 -25.00
CA PHE A 170 12.01 8.45 -24.30
C PHE A 170 12.63 7.07 -24.21
N ASN A 171 13.92 6.98 -24.48
CA ASN A 171 14.74 5.85 -24.09
C ASN A 171 15.50 6.28 -22.82
N VAL A 172 15.15 5.66 -21.71
CA VAL A 172 15.75 5.97 -20.41
C VAL A 172 16.79 4.91 -20.12
N ASP A 173 18.05 5.33 -20.03
CA ASP A 173 19.17 4.44 -19.74
C ASP A 173 19.23 4.06 -18.26
N GLU A 174 19.84 2.94 -17.94
CA GLU A 174 19.96 2.41 -16.56
C GLU A 174 20.53 3.45 -15.58
N MET A 175 21.47 4.28 -16.03
CA MET A 175 22.08 5.34 -15.21
C MET A 175 21.08 6.43 -14.81
N ASP A 176 20.02 6.63 -15.60
CA ASP A 176 19.03 7.69 -15.40
C ASP A 176 17.79 7.21 -14.62
N TYR A 177 17.66 5.92 -14.32
CA TYR A 177 16.49 5.40 -13.61
C TYR A 177 16.22 6.08 -12.28
N SER A 178 17.26 6.48 -11.57
CA SER A 178 17.16 7.13 -10.26
C SER A 178 16.81 8.62 -10.31
N VAL A 179 16.90 9.25 -11.49
CA VAL A 179 16.67 10.70 -11.67
C VAL A 179 15.50 11.01 -12.59
N PHE A 180 15.14 10.09 -13.49
CA PHE A 180 14.06 10.32 -14.46
C PHE A 180 12.70 10.23 -13.76
N ARG A 181 11.97 11.34 -13.70
CA ARG A 181 10.65 11.46 -13.09
C ARG A 181 9.56 11.04 -14.05
N LEU A 182 8.51 10.48 -13.47
CA LEU A 182 7.33 10.01 -14.19
C LEU A 182 6.19 11.01 -14.07
N ASP A 183 5.39 11.11 -15.12
CA ASP A 183 4.21 11.95 -15.18
C ASP A 183 2.94 11.09 -15.33
N ASP A 184 1.79 11.70 -15.05
CA ASP A 184 0.50 11.03 -15.19
C ASP A 184 0.26 10.54 -16.62
N GLY A 185 -0.16 9.29 -16.73
CA GLY A 185 -0.45 8.64 -18.01
C GLY A 185 0.79 8.16 -18.78
N ASP A 186 1.98 8.17 -18.17
CA ASP A 186 3.17 7.55 -18.76
C ASP A 186 2.98 6.05 -18.95
N LEU A 187 3.44 5.53 -20.09
CA LEU A 187 3.55 4.11 -20.38
C LEU A 187 5.02 3.70 -20.42
N VAL A 188 5.43 2.90 -19.46
CA VAL A 188 6.80 2.36 -19.36
C VAL A 188 6.83 0.93 -19.88
N THR A 189 7.70 0.66 -20.86
CA THR A 189 7.85 -0.66 -21.47
C THR A 189 9.25 -1.19 -21.20
N VAL A 190 9.32 -2.38 -20.62
CA VAL A 190 10.57 -3.13 -20.42
C VAL A 190 10.65 -4.24 -21.47
N ASP A 191 11.61 -4.11 -22.37
CA ASP A 191 11.78 -5.07 -23.47
C ASP A 191 12.48 -6.35 -23.00
N ALA A 192 12.34 -7.42 -23.76
CA ALA A 192 13.08 -8.67 -23.58
C ALA A 192 14.49 -8.55 -24.17
N VAL A 193 15.42 -9.37 -23.67
CA VAL A 193 16.69 -9.64 -24.36
C VAL A 193 16.38 -10.28 -25.71
N LEU A 194 17.13 -9.90 -26.74
CA LEU A 194 16.94 -10.44 -28.08
C LEU A 194 17.25 -11.95 -28.11
N ASP A 195 16.42 -12.69 -28.83
CA ASP A 195 16.63 -14.13 -29.03
C ASP A 195 17.73 -14.38 -30.09
N ARG A 196 18.94 -14.00 -29.71
CA ARG A 196 20.15 -14.25 -30.52
C ARG A 196 21.35 -14.48 -29.61
N PHE A 197 22.30 -15.28 -30.09
CA PHE A 197 23.53 -15.57 -29.37
C PHE A 197 24.64 -14.63 -29.85
N GLU A 198 25.34 -13.96 -28.93
CA GLU A 198 26.50 -13.10 -29.26
C GLU A 198 27.69 -13.90 -29.78
N ASN A 199 27.86 -15.14 -29.30
CA ASN A 199 29.04 -15.99 -29.52
C ASN A 199 28.70 -17.29 -30.26
N LYS A 200 27.53 -17.40 -30.88
CA LYS A 200 27.18 -18.56 -31.69
C LYS A 200 27.57 -18.36 -33.14
N VAL A 201 28.33 -19.29 -33.69
CA VAL A 201 28.57 -19.41 -35.13
C VAL A 201 27.83 -20.64 -35.59
N GLU A 202 26.98 -20.53 -36.59
CA GLU A 202 26.26 -21.61 -37.20
C GLU A 202 26.83 -21.85 -38.62
N ILE A 203 27.30 -23.08 -38.87
CA ILE A 203 27.80 -23.50 -40.16
C ILE A 203 26.76 -24.47 -40.73
N SER A 204 26.17 -24.11 -41.87
CA SER A 204 25.23 -24.96 -42.60
C SER A 204 25.79 -25.30 -43.98
N GLY A 205 25.62 -26.56 -44.40
CA GLY A 205 26.10 -27.07 -45.68
C GLY A 205 26.92 -28.35 -45.54
N ALA A 206 27.50 -28.83 -46.67
CA ALA A 206 28.38 -29.97 -46.66
C ALA A 206 29.75 -29.55 -46.07
N VAL A 207 29.97 -29.89 -44.80
CA VAL A 207 31.23 -29.63 -44.09
C VAL A 207 32.06 -30.93 -44.16
N TYR A 208 33.22 -30.87 -44.79
CA TYR A 208 34.17 -31.96 -44.84
C TYR A 208 35.22 -31.80 -43.75
#